data_c128ab1493962fd1b368b2c9ba5e45d3
#
_entry.id   c128ab1493962fd1b368b2c9ba5e45d3
#
_cell.length_a   1.000
_cell.length_b   1.000
_cell.length_c   1.000
_cell.angle_alpha   90.00
_cell.angle_beta   90.00
_cell.angle_gamma   90.00
#
_symmetry.space_group_name_H-M   'P 1'
#
loop_
_entity.id
_entity.type
_entity.pdbx_description
1 polymer ?
#
loop_
_entity_poly.entity_id
_entity_poly.type
_entity_poly.pdbx_seq_one_letter_code
_entity_poly.pdbx_strand_id
1 'polypeptide(L)'
;MSEKQQLRQQVKQLKQTISSEQRVALSQNICSAIEKLPGFETVSRILLYHALPDEVDTGLMLSRWSKKKQLYLPIVNGDNLIVSPYDPRFLKQGAFGIWEPGDTRETDPGSIDWIIVPGVAFDKKLNRLGRGKGYYDKLLVQTSATKIGICYGLQLFDEIPAEPHDIKMDFIITENNIIH
;
A
#
# COMPACT_ATOMS: atom_id res chain seq x y z
N MET A 1 1.86 -11.58 -24.59
CA MET A 1 1.79 -11.18 -23.16
C MET A 1 2.55 -9.87 -23.02
N SER A 2 1.96 -8.83 -22.38
CA SER A 2 2.64 -7.55 -22.22
C SER A 2 3.78 -7.64 -21.18
N GLU A 3 4.77 -6.74 -21.25
CA GLU A 3 5.86 -6.66 -20.28
C GLU A 3 5.34 -6.53 -18.83
N LYS A 4 4.31 -5.69 -18.61
CA LYS A 4 3.63 -5.57 -17.32
C LYS A 4 3.03 -6.92 -16.84
N GLN A 5 2.51 -7.75 -17.74
CA GLN A 5 1.99 -9.08 -17.39
C GLN A 5 3.10 -10.08 -17.05
N GLN A 6 4.19 -10.07 -17.83
CA GLN A 6 5.36 -10.90 -17.56
C GLN A 6 5.98 -10.59 -16.19
N LEU A 7 6.16 -9.30 -15.88
CA LEU A 7 6.69 -8.87 -14.59
C LEU A 7 5.78 -9.28 -13.42
N ARG A 8 4.45 -9.19 -13.57
CA ARG A 8 3.52 -9.68 -12.53
C ARG A 8 3.69 -11.18 -12.27
N GLN A 9 3.88 -11.99 -13.29
CA GLN A 9 4.12 -13.44 -13.15
C GLN A 9 5.47 -13.72 -12.48
N GLN A 10 6.52 -13.03 -12.90
CA GLN A 10 7.85 -13.15 -12.28
C GLN A 10 7.80 -12.83 -10.78
N VAL A 11 7.20 -11.71 -10.40
CA VAL A 11 7.07 -11.31 -8.99
C VAL A 11 6.23 -12.31 -8.19
N LYS A 12 5.18 -12.85 -8.78
CA LYS A 12 4.37 -13.91 -8.14
C LYS A 12 5.22 -15.13 -7.78
N GLN A 13 6.11 -15.55 -8.67
CA GLN A 13 7.04 -16.66 -8.40
C GLN A 13 8.07 -16.29 -7.33
N LEU A 14 8.68 -15.09 -7.41
CA LEU A 14 9.62 -14.62 -6.41
C LEU A 14 9.01 -14.58 -5.00
N LYS A 15 7.79 -14.12 -4.86
CA LYS A 15 7.10 -14.08 -3.57
C LYS A 15 6.86 -15.45 -2.93
N GLN A 16 6.82 -16.53 -3.72
CA GLN A 16 6.69 -17.89 -3.20
C GLN A 16 7.93 -18.36 -2.44
N THR A 17 9.07 -17.69 -2.63
CA THR A 17 10.32 -18.01 -1.93
C THR A 17 10.35 -17.50 -0.49
N ILE A 18 9.42 -16.62 -0.10
CA ILE A 18 9.36 -16.04 1.25
C ILE A 18 8.41 -16.87 2.12
N SER A 19 8.91 -17.43 3.23
CA SER A 19 8.06 -18.13 4.20
C SER A 19 7.12 -17.19 4.95
N SER A 20 6.11 -17.74 5.61
CA SER A 20 5.18 -16.95 6.43
C SER A 20 5.90 -16.21 7.56
N GLU A 21 6.85 -16.86 8.21
CA GLU A 21 7.66 -16.29 9.30
C GLU A 21 8.54 -15.15 8.79
N GLN A 22 9.17 -15.34 7.62
CA GLN A 22 9.95 -14.29 6.97
C GLN A 22 9.08 -13.09 6.62
N ARG A 23 7.87 -13.28 6.09
CA ARG A 23 6.94 -12.17 5.79
C ARG A 23 6.63 -11.33 7.01
N VAL A 24 6.39 -11.96 8.16
CA VAL A 24 6.14 -11.23 9.42
C VAL A 24 7.35 -10.38 9.78
N ALA A 25 8.56 -10.95 9.78
CA ALA A 25 9.78 -10.21 10.14
C ALA A 25 10.06 -9.05 9.17
N LEU A 26 9.94 -9.29 7.86
CA LEU A 26 10.14 -8.26 6.85
C LEU A 26 9.12 -7.13 6.97
N SER A 27 7.84 -7.47 7.21
CA SER A 27 6.78 -6.47 7.41
C SER A 27 6.99 -5.63 8.66
N GLN A 28 7.52 -6.22 9.75
CA GLN A 28 7.91 -5.49 10.96
C GLN A 28 9.04 -4.49 10.69
N ASN A 29 10.05 -4.88 9.90
CA ASN A 29 11.15 -4.00 9.53
C ASN A 29 10.64 -2.82 8.68
N ILE A 30 9.76 -3.09 7.71
CA ILE A 30 9.13 -2.04 6.88
C ILE A 30 8.32 -1.08 7.75
N CYS A 31 7.49 -1.59 8.67
CA CYS A 31 6.75 -0.76 9.62
C CYS A 31 7.69 0.17 10.42
N SER A 32 8.77 -0.39 10.95
CA SER A 32 9.76 0.37 11.72
C SER A 32 10.52 1.40 10.87
N ALA A 33 10.72 1.13 9.58
CA ALA A 33 11.32 2.08 8.65
C ALA A 33 10.39 3.27 8.37
N ILE A 34 9.08 3.03 8.20
CA ILE A 34 8.09 4.10 8.02
C ILE A 34 8.01 4.98 9.27
N GLU A 35 8.03 4.39 10.47
CA GLU A 35 7.99 5.12 11.74
C GLU A 35 9.19 6.06 11.95
N LYS A 36 10.28 5.86 11.21
CA LYS A 36 11.48 6.72 11.23
C LYS A 36 11.47 7.82 10.16
N LEU A 37 10.50 7.84 9.26
CA LEU A 37 10.41 8.89 8.24
C LEU A 37 10.18 10.26 8.89
N PRO A 38 10.80 11.31 8.34
CA PRO A 38 10.46 12.69 8.73
C PRO A 38 8.95 12.94 8.57
N GLY A 39 8.34 13.52 9.61
CA GLY A 39 6.90 13.80 9.61
C GLY A 39 6.02 12.68 10.18
N PHE A 40 6.53 11.46 10.42
CA PHE A 40 5.70 10.39 10.97
C PHE A 40 5.06 10.77 12.32
N GLU A 41 5.78 11.44 13.21
CA GLU A 41 5.23 11.82 14.51
C GLU A 41 4.10 12.87 14.38
N THR A 42 4.16 13.74 13.39
CA THR A 42 3.20 14.83 13.20
C THR A 42 2.05 14.52 12.28
N VAL A 43 2.19 13.50 11.40
CA VAL A 43 1.12 13.08 10.49
C VAL A 43 -0.08 12.56 11.29
N SER A 44 -1.28 12.96 10.90
CA SER A 44 -2.52 12.63 11.63
C SER A 44 -3.39 11.61 10.89
N ARG A 45 -3.54 11.74 9.59
CA ARG A 45 -4.49 10.98 8.76
C ARG A 45 -3.76 10.09 7.77
N ILE A 46 -3.82 8.78 7.99
CA ILE A 46 -3.11 7.81 7.16
C ILE A 46 -4.10 6.83 6.54
N LEU A 47 -4.11 6.76 5.21
CA LEU A 47 -4.78 5.69 4.49
C LEU A 47 -3.82 4.50 4.38
N LEU A 48 -4.21 3.37 4.93
CA LEU A 48 -3.56 2.07 4.80
C LEU A 48 -4.38 1.18 3.85
N TYR A 49 -3.92 -0.03 3.64
CA TYR A 49 -4.70 -1.11 3.05
C TYR A 49 -4.74 -2.30 4.02
N HIS A 50 -5.73 -3.15 3.89
CA HIS A 50 -5.73 -4.45 4.57
C HIS A 50 -5.03 -5.45 3.66
N ALA A 51 -3.90 -5.98 4.12
CA ALA A 51 -3.01 -6.77 3.28
C ALA A 51 -3.63 -8.10 2.82
N LEU A 52 -3.43 -8.41 1.55
CA LEU A 52 -3.60 -9.75 1.03
C LEU A 52 -2.45 -10.67 1.52
N PRO A 53 -2.63 -12.00 1.52
CA PRO A 53 -1.62 -12.94 2.04
C PRO A 53 -0.24 -12.84 1.39
N ASP A 54 -0.16 -12.28 0.19
CA ASP A 54 1.08 -12.10 -0.57
C ASP A 54 1.64 -10.67 -0.54
N GLU A 55 1.05 -9.79 0.25
CA GLU A 55 1.47 -8.40 0.42
C GLU A 55 2.23 -8.20 1.74
N VAL A 56 2.88 -7.04 1.87
CA VAL A 56 3.43 -6.60 3.16
C VAL A 56 2.28 -6.50 4.15
N ASP A 57 2.41 -7.20 5.28
CA ASP A 57 1.37 -7.22 6.30
C ASP A 57 1.27 -5.86 7.01
N THR A 58 0.13 -5.22 6.88
CA THR A 58 -0.19 -3.93 7.51
C THR A 58 -0.91 -4.07 8.85
N GLY A 59 -1.18 -5.29 9.31
CA GLY A 59 -1.88 -5.54 10.57
C GLY A 59 -1.20 -4.91 11.78
N LEU A 60 0.13 -4.96 11.84
CA LEU A 60 0.91 -4.30 12.89
C LEU A 60 0.77 -2.77 12.83
N MET A 61 0.81 -2.19 11.63
CA MET A 61 0.61 -0.75 11.43
C MET A 61 -0.79 -0.33 11.89
N LEU A 62 -1.82 -1.07 11.46
CA LEU A 62 -3.20 -0.83 11.87
C LEU A 62 -3.36 -0.87 13.40
N SER A 63 -2.85 -1.91 14.05
CA SER A 63 -2.99 -2.09 15.51
C SER A 63 -2.19 -1.07 16.32
N ARG A 64 -1.00 -0.69 15.84
CA ARG A 64 -0.09 0.20 16.55
C ARG A 64 -0.46 1.66 16.34
N TRP A 65 -0.70 2.06 15.09
CA TRP A 65 -0.92 3.47 14.74
C TRP A 65 -2.33 3.96 15.07
N SER A 66 -3.34 3.09 15.06
CA SER A 66 -4.72 3.46 15.45
C SER A 66 -4.84 4.02 16.87
N LYS A 67 -3.83 3.79 17.71
CA LYS A 67 -3.79 4.35 19.08
C LYS A 67 -3.46 5.83 19.15
N LYS A 68 -2.85 6.38 18.09
CA LYS A 68 -2.34 7.75 18.04
C LYS A 68 -2.73 8.54 16.80
N LYS A 69 -3.23 7.86 15.77
CA LYS A 69 -3.49 8.44 14.45
C LYS A 69 -4.90 8.05 13.96
N GLN A 70 -5.46 8.86 13.10
CA GLN A 70 -6.69 8.53 12.39
C GLN A 70 -6.33 7.68 11.17
N LEU A 71 -6.78 6.44 11.18
CA LEU A 71 -6.51 5.50 10.10
C LEU A 71 -7.73 5.34 9.21
N TYR A 72 -7.47 5.07 7.96
CA TYR A 72 -8.47 4.85 6.92
C TYR A 72 -8.11 3.60 6.12
N LEU A 73 -9.14 2.95 5.56
CA LEU A 73 -9.00 1.84 4.63
C LEU A 73 -9.79 2.13 3.36
N PRO A 74 -9.34 1.61 2.20
CA PRO A 74 -10.10 1.68 0.97
C PRO A 74 -11.20 0.63 0.96
N ILE A 75 -12.34 0.99 0.37
CA ILE A 75 -13.46 0.09 0.08
C ILE A 75 -13.65 0.06 -1.43
N VAL A 76 -13.78 -1.14 -2.01
CA VAL A 76 -14.09 -1.28 -3.44
C VAL A 76 -15.55 -0.89 -3.67
N ASN A 77 -15.74 0.12 -4.53
CA ASN A 77 -17.05 0.58 -4.96
C ASN A 77 -17.10 0.64 -6.50
N GLY A 78 -17.60 -0.43 -7.10
CA GLY A 78 -17.55 -0.59 -8.56
C GLY A 78 -16.11 -0.59 -9.08
N ASP A 79 -15.78 0.35 -9.95
CA ASP A 79 -14.46 0.51 -10.55
C ASP A 79 -13.55 1.51 -9.79
N ASN A 80 -13.96 1.93 -8.60
CA ASN A 80 -13.24 2.93 -7.80
C ASN A 80 -12.96 2.41 -6.39
N LEU A 81 -12.09 3.14 -5.68
CA LEU A 81 -11.93 3.03 -4.23
C LEU A 81 -12.56 4.25 -3.57
N ILE A 82 -13.34 4.02 -2.52
CA ILE A 82 -13.73 5.06 -1.57
C ILE A 82 -12.88 4.90 -0.31
N VAL A 83 -12.59 6.01 0.35
CA VAL A 83 -11.80 6.05 1.59
C VAL A 83 -12.76 6.10 2.77
N SER A 84 -12.61 5.21 3.74
CA SER A 84 -13.48 5.14 4.91
C SER A 84 -12.66 5.02 6.20
N PRO A 85 -13.14 5.62 7.32
CA PRO A 85 -12.45 5.51 8.60
C PRO A 85 -12.28 4.05 9.04
N TYR A 86 -11.09 3.73 9.55
CA TYR A 86 -10.82 2.43 10.14
C TYR A 86 -11.31 2.37 11.59
N ASP A 87 -12.18 1.40 11.88
CA ASP A 87 -12.53 1.02 13.24
C ASP A 87 -12.51 -0.52 13.34
N PRO A 88 -11.62 -1.12 14.13
CA PRO A 88 -11.50 -2.58 14.21
C PRO A 88 -12.78 -3.28 14.69
N ARG A 89 -13.68 -2.55 15.35
CA ARG A 89 -14.97 -3.10 15.85
C ARG A 89 -15.99 -3.29 14.73
N PHE A 90 -15.82 -2.62 13.59
CA PHE A 90 -16.78 -2.58 12.50
C PHE A 90 -16.18 -3.02 11.16
N LEU A 91 -15.24 -3.98 11.19
CA LEU A 91 -14.72 -4.59 9.99
C LEU A 91 -15.66 -5.67 9.46
N LYS A 92 -15.82 -5.73 8.13
CA LYS A 92 -16.53 -6.79 7.41
C LYS A 92 -15.65 -7.34 6.28
N GLN A 93 -15.89 -8.57 5.86
CA GLN A 93 -15.27 -9.09 4.65
C GLN A 93 -15.93 -8.45 3.41
N GLY A 94 -15.10 -7.79 2.61
CA GLY A 94 -15.49 -7.17 1.35
C GLY A 94 -15.02 -7.97 0.13
N ALA A 95 -14.84 -7.27 -0.99
CA ALA A 95 -14.37 -7.86 -2.23
C ALA A 95 -13.01 -8.56 -2.05
N PHE A 96 -12.82 -9.68 -2.73
CA PHE A 96 -11.59 -10.48 -2.69
C PHE A 96 -11.21 -11.04 -1.31
N GLY A 97 -12.15 -11.10 -0.36
CA GLY A 97 -11.88 -11.55 1.02
C GLY A 97 -11.08 -10.56 1.87
N ILE A 98 -10.92 -9.33 1.40
CA ILE A 98 -10.23 -8.26 2.11
C ILE A 98 -11.15 -7.71 3.21
N TRP A 99 -10.58 -7.45 4.38
CA TRP A 99 -11.31 -6.75 5.43
C TRP A 99 -11.47 -5.27 5.10
N GLU A 100 -12.69 -4.80 5.07
CA GLU A 100 -13.08 -3.42 4.76
C GLU A 100 -13.83 -2.82 5.96
N PRO A 101 -13.84 -1.49 6.11
CA PRO A 101 -14.72 -0.84 7.06
C PRO A 101 -16.18 -1.23 6.83
N GLY A 102 -16.89 -1.64 7.88
CA GLY A 102 -18.31 -1.94 7.82
C GLY A 102 -19.18 -0.70 7.76
N ASP A 103 -18.67 0.42 8.26
CA ASP A 103 -19.25 1.76 8.11
C ASP A 103 -18.75 2.35 6.79
N THR A 104 -19.68 2.73 5.93
CA THR A 104 -19.40 3.26 4.58
C THR A 104 -19.36 4.79 4.56
N ARG A 105 -19.01 5.44 5.67
CA ARG A 105 -18.76 6.89 5.66
C ARG A 105 -17.59 7.20 4.74
N GLU A 106 -17.91 7.90 3.68
CA GLU A 106 -16.89 8.32 2.71
C GLU A 106 -16.11 9.52 3.26
N THR A 107 -14.80 9.43 3.15
CA THR A 107 -13.88 10.51 3.50
C THR A 107 -13.27 11.06 2.22
N ASP A 108 -13.18 12.38 2.09
CA ASP A 108 -12.51 13.02 0.97
C ASP A 108 -11.04 12.60 0.91
N PRO A 109 -10.56 11.98 -0.19
CA PRO A 109 -9.16 11.62 -0.36
C PRO A 109 -8.20 12.81 -0.22
N GLY A 110 -8.65 14.03 -0.54
CA GLY A 110 -7.88 15.26 -0.38
C GLY A 110 -7.57 15.60 1.09
N SER A 111 -8.30 15.02 2.04
CA SER A 111 -8.06 15.23 3.47
C SER A 111 -7.01 14.29 4.09
N ILE A 112 -6.50 13.33 3.34
CA ILE A 112 -5.50 12.35 3.80
C ILE A 112 -4.11 12.95 3.72
N ASP A 113 -3.29 12.76 4.76
CA ASP A 113 -1.92 13.27 4.81
C ASP A 113 -0.93 12.30 4.15
N TRP A 114 -1.03 11.00 4.49
CA TRP A 114 -0.18 9.94 3.95
C TRP A 114 -1.02 8.78 3.42
N ILE A 115 -0.57 8.19 2.32
CA ILE A 115 -1.13 6.96 1.77
C ILE A 115 -0.06 5.90 1.70
N ILE A 116 -0.29 4.77 2.36
CA ILE A 116 0.52 3.56 2.21
C ILE A 116 -0.02 2.77 1.02
N VAL A 117 0.78 2.65 -0.02
CA VAL A 117 0.35 2.16 -1.33
C VAL A 117 0.90 0.75 -1.58
N PRO A 118 0.03 -0.26 -1.80
CA PRO A 118 0.47 -1.59 -2.21
C PRO A 118 0.88 -1.61 -3.69
N GLY A 119 1.75 -2.54 -4.05
CA GLY A 119 2.13 -2.77 -5.44
C GLY A 119 2.65 -4.19 -5.68
N VAL A 120 2.64 -4.59 -6.94
CA VAL A 120 3.27 -5.85 -7.37
C VAL A 120 4.77 -5.66 -7.50
N ALA A 121 5.20 -4.55 -8.11
CA ALA A 121 6.59 -4.18 -8.27
C ALA A 121 6.77 -2.67 -8.15
N PHE A 122 7.97 -2.26 -7.81
CA PHE A 122 8.40 -0.87 -7.74
C PHE A 122 9.80 -0.75 -8.33
N ASP A 123 10.21 0.48 -8.67
CA ASP A 123 11.56 0.72 -9.14
C ASP A 123 12.23 1.93 -8.45
N LYS A 124 13.53 2.07 -8.68
CA LYS A 124 14.33 3.16 -8.13
C LYS A 124 13.97 4.55 -8.69
N LYS A 125 13.14 4.59 -9.73
CA LYS A 125 12.60 5.84 -10.32
C LYS A 125 11.22 6.21 -9.73
N LEU A 126 10.81 5.53 -8.65
CA LEU A 126 9.55 5.72 -7.93
C LEU A 126 8.30 5.28 -8.70
N ASN A 127 8.45 4.49 -9.75
CA ASN A 127 7.33 3.91 -10.46
C ASN A 127 6.73 2.73 -9.68
N ARG A 128 5.44 2.50 -9.90
CA ARG A 128 4.66 1.43 -9.27
C ARG A 128 3.93 0.59 -10.33
N LEU A 129 4.03 -0.70 -10.24
CA LEU A 129 3.19 -1.64 -10.97
C LEU A 129 2.11 -2.20 -10.05
N GLY A 130 0.85 -1.87 -10.33
CA GLY A 130 -0.31 -2.43 -9.62
C GLY A 130 -0.77 -3.78 -10.20
N ARG A 131 -1.85 -4.32 -9.62
CA ARG A 131 -2.45 -5.60 -10.04
C ARG A 131 -3.23 -5.52 -11.37
N GLY A 132 -3.39 -4.32 -11.96
CA GLY A 132 -4.01 -4.11 -13.27
C GLY A 132 -5.48 -3.69 -13.25
N LYS A 133 -6.08 -3.43 -12.09
CA LYS A 133 -7.45 -2.90 -11.96
C LYS A 133 -7.53 -1.36 -12.01
N GLY A 134 -6.40 -0.65 -11.89
CA GLY A 134 -6.35 0.80 -11.92
C GLY A 134 -6.95 1.51 -10.70
N TYR A 135 -7.32 0.79 -9.65
CA TYR A 135 -7.97 1.36 -8.46
C TYR A 135 -7.14 2.45 -7.79
N TYR A 136 -5.86 2.16 -7.52
CA TYR A 136 -4.99 3.14 -6.87
C TYR A 136 -4.64 4.30 -7.80
N ASP A 137 -4.50 4.06 -9.10
CA ASP A 137 -4.20 5.14 -10.06
C ASP A 137 -5.33 6.17 -10.08
N LYS A 138 -6.59 5.71 -10.03
CA LYS A 138 -7.77 6.59 -9.92
C LYS A 138 -7.86 7.29 -8.57
N LEU A 139 -7.48 6.65 -7.47
CA LEU A 139 -7.50 7.26 -6.14
C LEU A 139 -6.39 8.31 -5.98
N LEU A 140 -5.17 7.98 -6.42
CA LEU A 140 -4.00 8.81 -6.20
C LEU A 140 -4.04 10.15 -6.95
N VAL A 141 -4.80 10.26 -8.04
CA VAL A 141 -5.01 11.54 -8.74
C VAL A 141 -5.94 12.50 -7.96
N GLN A 142 -6.69 12.01 -6.98
CA GLN A 142 -7.66 12.79 -6.21
C GLN A 142 -7.06 13.41 -4.94
N THR A 143 -5.77 13.22 -4.68
CA THR A 143 -5.14 13.64 -3.43
C THR A 143 -3.72 14.16 -3.64
N SER A 144 -3.33 15.09 -2.77
CA SER A 144 -1.95 15.58 -2.64
C SER A 144 -1.18 14.88 -1.50
N ALA A 145 -1.76 13.86 -0.88
CA ALA A 145 -1.12 13.08 0.20
C ALA A 145 0.27 12.55 -0.23
N THR A 146 1.18 12.43 0.74
CA THR A 146 2.45 11.75 0.52
C THR A 146 2.21 10.26 0.23
N LYS A 147 2.68 9.78 -0.91
CA LYS A 147 2.49 8.43 -1.43
C LYS A 147 3.68 7.56 -1.06
N ILE A 148 3.48 6.63 -0.17
CA ILE A 148 4.52 5.73 0.33
C ILE A 148 4.25 4.33 -0.18
N GLY A 149 4.97 3.92 -1.23
CA GLY A 149 4.93 2.55 -1.71
C GLY A 149 5.67 1.62 -0.74
N ILE A 150 5.10 0.49 -0.40
CA ILE A 150 5.75 -0.52 0.43
C ILE A 150 5.80 -1.87 -0.26
N CYS A 151 6.93 -2.55 -0.17
CA CYS A 151 7.13 -3.86 -0.79
C CYS A 151 8.29 -4.61 -0.14
N TYR A 152 8.35 -5.93 -0.34
CA TYR A 152 9.55 -6.69 -0.03
C TYR A 152 10.67 -6.36 -1.02
N GLY A 153 11.94 -6.45 -0.61
CA GLY A 153 13.09 -6.09 -1.44
C GLY A 153 13.13 -6.79 -2.79
N LEU A 154 12.64 -8.04 -2.88
CA LEU A 154 12.51 -8.77 -4.14
C LEU A 154 11.51 -8.18 -5.15
N GLN A 155 10.69 -7.21 -4.74
CA GLN A 155 9.76 -6.49 -5.60
C GLN A 155 10.33 -5.13 -6.07
N LEU A 156 11.53 -4.77 -5.62
CA LEU A 156 12.22 -3.54 -6.01
C LEU A 156 13.19 -3.83 -7.15
N PHE A 157 12.98 -3.20 -8.29
CA PHE A 157 13.75 -3.34 -9.52
C PHE A 157 14.53 -2.05 -9.82
N ASP A 158 15.50 -2.11 -10.73
CA ASP A 158 16.15 -0.90 -11.22
C ASP A 158 15.19 -0.07 -12.07
N GLU A 159 14.41 -0.74 -12.92
CA GLU A 159 13.41 -0.12 -13.78
C GLU A 159 12.27 -1.11 -14.06
N ILE A 160 11.02 -0.61 -14.08
CA ILE A 160 9.83 -1.37 -14.45
C ILE A 160 9.10 -0.70 -15.62
N PRO A 161 8.30 -1.45 -16.40
CA PRO A 161 7.45 -0.85 -17.43
C PRO A 161 6.48 0.17 -16.83
N ALA A 162 6.67 1.45 -17.17
CA ALA A 162 5.84 2.57 -16.72
C ALA A 162 5.34 3.39 -17.91
N GLU A 163 4.21 4.03 -17.74
CA GLU A 163 3.60 4.92 -18.72
C GLU A 163 3.61 6.38 -18.22
N PRO A 164 3.58 7.38 -19.11
CA PRO A 164 3.67 8.78 -18.69
C PRO A 164 2.57 9.25 -17.71
N HIS A 165 1.44 8.54 -17.69
CA HIS A 165 0.32 8.84 -16.80
C HIS A 165 0.33 8.05 -15.48
N ASP A 166 1.27 7.10 -15.31
CA ASP A 166 1.41 6.36 -14.06
C ASP A 166 1.86 7.30 -12.92
N ILE A 167 1.17 7.22 -11.79
CA ILE A 167 1.47 8.09 -10.64
C ILE A 167 2.68 7.54 -9.89
N LYS A 168 3.69 8.39 -9.75
CA LYS A 168 4.90 8.07 -8.97
C LYS A 168 4.64 8.12 -7.48
N MET A 169 5.41 7.31 -6.75
CA MET A 169 5.48 7.40 -5.29
C MET A 169 6.40 8.56 -4.86
N ASP A 170 6.20 9.06 -3.66
CA ASP A 170 7.15 9.99 -3.03
C ASP A 170 8.24 9.23 -2.29
N PHE A 171 7.89 8.06 -1.75
CA PHE A 171 8.82 7.11 -1.12
C PHE A 171 8.49 5.68 -1.54
N ILE A 172 9.52 4.84 -1.63
CA ILE A 172 9.38 3.39 -1.69
C ILE A 172 10.21 2.79 -0.55
N ILE A 173 9.57 1.96 0.27
CA ILE A 173 10.18 1.39 1.47
C ILE A 173 10.16 -0.13 1.37
N THR A 174 11.33 -0.72 1.54
CA THR A 174 11.52 -2.15 1.72
C THR A 174 12.09 -2.41 3.12
N GLU A 175 12.27 -3.67 3.47
CA GLU A 175 12.95 -4.06 4.72
C GLU A 175 14.39 -3.55 4.83
N ASN A 176 15.02 -3.19 3.71
CA ASN A 176 16.44 -2.80 3.64
C ASN A 176 16.67 -1.39 3.09
N ASN A 177 15.70 -0.80 2.37
CA ASN A 177 15.92 0.43 1.59
C ASN A 177 14.77 1.43 1.79
N ILE A 178 15.12 2.71 1.75
CA ILE A 178 14.20 3.85 1.58
C ILE A 178 14.65 4.57 0.33
N ILE A 179 13.80 4.61 -0.69
CA ILE A 179 14.01 5.31 -1.95
C ILE A 179 13.12 6.55 -1.97
N HIS A 180 13.65 7.70 -2.33
CA HIS A 180 12.95 8.99 -2.42
C HIS A 180 13.61 9.92 -3.41
#